data_a8e2d0a31a4b659faf7aded37b784cfc
#
_entry.id   a8e2d0a31a4b659faf7aded37b784cfc
#
_cell.length_a   1.000
_cell.length_b   1.000
_cell.length_c   1.000
_cell.angle_alpha   90.00
_cell.angle_beta   90.00
_cell.angle_gamma   90.00
#
_symmetry.space_group_name_H-M   'P 1'
#
loop_
_entity.id
_entity.type
_entity.pdbx_description
1 polymer ?
#
loop_
_entity_poly.entity_id
_entity_poly.type
_entity_poly.pdbx_seq_one_letter_code
_entity_poly.pdbx_strand_id
1 'polypeptide(L)'
;MTSQQHTEAAMNIHGHTLPELLIGMALSMLAIAAATAAYGTSQQTWLTMAAADAVHANARVALRNIRDQAHLAGAAYLTADNHAGNFSVRVSRSEDTGQAALAGVNGNASVESLTLGHWHALDAIDCQGNTGSSHTSVRNDYKRNTHQELSCKDLNLPNSTYQALAEGVEDFQVQYAQANPITSTVQWKTASQVTDMTQVLAIEVCLRVASLHTVHNIQPNPKLTGCQDEALPFDGRARRTFKRVMTLRQREGVMP
;
A
#
# COMPACT_ATOMS: atom_id res chain seq x y z
N MET A 1 55.36 14.07 -61.88
CA MET A 1 55.77 12.83 -61.22
C MET A 1 56.39 13.20 -59.89
N THR A 2 55.58 13.21 -58.83
CA THR A 2 55.94 13.51 -57.46
C THR A 2 55.93 12.23 -56.65
N SER A 3 57.12 11.77 -56.26
CA SER A 3 57.36 10.61 -55.43
C SER A 3 56.96 10.97 -53.97
N GLN A 4 55.89 10.29 -53.41
CA GLN A 4 55.61 10.33 -51.99
C GLN A 4 56.52 9.30 -51.29
N GLN A 5 57.40 9.82 -50.45
CA GLN A 5 58.15 8.99 -49.50
C GLN A 5 57.26 8.63 -48.33
N HIS A 6 56.91 7.37 -48.21
CA HIS A 6 56.32 6.78 -47.02
C HIS A 6 57.40 6.63 -45.94
N THR A 7 57.37 7.46 -44.92
CA THR A 7 58.18 7.30 -43.72
C THR A 7 57.50 6.22 -42.85
N GLU A 8 57.97 5.00 -42.87
CA GLU A 8 57.62 3.98 -41.90
C GLU A 8 58.22 4.34 -40.54
N ALA A 9 57.36 4.75 -39.60
CA ALA A 9 57.75 4.90 -38.22
C ALA A 9 57.99 3.52 -37.61
N ALA A 10 59.25 3.14 -37.47
CA ALA A 10 59.65 1.93 -36.76
C ALA A 10 59.16 2.04 -35.30
N MET A 11 58.13 1.27 -34.95
CA MET A 11 57.65 1.10 -33.59
C MET A 11 58.74 0.39 -32.80
N ASN A 12 59.39 1.12 -31.90
CA ASN A 12 60.43 0.59 -31.01
C ASN A 12 59.78 -0.31 -29.96
N ILE A 13 59.71 -1.61 -30.20
CA ILE A 13 59.15 -2.58 -29.26
C ILE A 13 60.19 -2.84 -28.16
N HIS A 14 60.05 -2.13 -27.03
CA HIS A 14 60.85 -2.40 -25.85
C HIS A 14 60.26 -3.63 -25.16
N GLY A 15 61.06 -4.68 -24.98
CA GLY A 15 60.67 -5.85 -24.18
C GLY A 15 60.54 -5.47 -22.72
N HIS A 16 59.44 -5.89 -22.08
CA HIS A 16 59.23 -5.68 -20.65
C HIS A 16 60.19 -6.53 -19.81
N THR A 17 60.72 -5.93 -18.77
CA THR A 17 61.57 -6.67 -17.80
C THR A 17 60.72 -7.53 -16.87
N LEU A 18 61.25 -8.67 -16.41
CA LEU A 18 60.56 -9.59 -15.50
C LEU A 18 60.00 -8.90 -14.22
N PRO A 19 60.74 -7.97 -13.55
CA PRO A 19 60.20 -7.23 -12.41
C PRO A 19 59.06 -6.27 -12.79
N GLU A 20 59.04 -5.67 -13.99
CA GLU A 20 57.99 -4.80 -14.44
C GLU A 20 56.66 -5.58 -14.63
N LEU A 21 56.73 -6.82 -15.13
CA LEU A 21 55.58 -7.72 -15.26
C LEU A 21 55.05 -8.16 -13.88
N LEU A 22 55.92 -8.44 -12.92
CA LEU A 22 55.52 -8.77 -11.53
C LEU A 22 54.82 -7.61 -10.83
N ILE A 23 55.35 -6.38 -10.99
CA ILE A 23 54.73 -5.19 -10.41
C ILE A 23 53.37 -4.93 -11.08
N GLY A 24 53.26 -5.08 -12.39
CA GLY A 24 52.00 -4.94 -13.13
C GLY A 24 50.93 -5.94 -12.68
N MET A 25 51.33 -7.21 -12.46
CA MET A 25 50.41 -8.22 -11.92
C MET A 25 49.95 -7.91 -10.49
N ALA A 26 50.87 -7.47 -9.61
CA ALA A 26 50.51 -7.10 -8.24
C ALA A 26 49.55 -5.92 -8.19
N LEU A 27 49.78 -4.88 -8.99
CA LEU A 27 48.90 -3.71 -9.07
C LEU A 27 47.54 -4.06 -9.66
N SER A 28 47.48 -4.94 -10.67
CA SER A 28 46.20 -5.38 -11.27
C SER A 28 45.37 -6.19 -10.27
N MET A 29 45.99 -7.08 -9.46
CA MET A 29 45.30 -7.82 -8.41
C MET A 29 44.72 -6.88 -7.33
N LEU A 30 45.46 -5.87 -6.90
CA LEU A 30 44.96 -4.85 -5.97
C LEU A 30 43.78 -4.06 -6.54
N ALA A 31 43.84 -3.68 -7.81
CA ALA A 31 42.76 -2.96 -8.48
C ALA A 31 41.49 -3.84 -8.58
N ILE A 32 41.62 -5.12 -8.92
CA ILE A 32 40.51 -6.06 -8.98
C ILE A 32 39.91 -6.28 -7.57
N ALA A 33 40.74 -6.45 -6.55
CA ALA A 33 40.29 -6.60 -5.17
C ALA A 33 39.51 -5.36 -4.69
N ALA A 34 39.99 -4.17 -4.97
CA ALA A 34 39.29 -2.93 -4.65
C ALA A 34 37.95 -2.78 -5.40
N ALA A 35 37.93 -3.11 -6.69
CA ALA A 35 36.72 -3.05 -7.52
C ALA A 35 35.67 -4.06 -7.04
N THR A 36 36.04 -5.30 -6.69
CA THR A 36 35.11 -6.31 -6.16
C THR A 36 34.55 -5.93 -4.81
N ALA A 37 35.36 -5.34 -3.92
CA ALA A 37 34.88 -4.83 -2.62
C ALA A 37 33.87 -3.68 -2.81
N ALA A 38 34.17 -2.72 -3.68
CA ALA A 38 33.27 -1.62 -3.99
C ALA A 38 31.95 -2.09 -4.64
N TYR A 39 32.02 -3.07 -5.52
CA TYR A 39 30.84 -3.68 -6.13
C TYR A 39 29.95 -4.37 -5.08
N GLY A 40 30.54 -5.15 -4.15
CA GLY A 40 29.81 -5.81 -3.07
C GLY A 40 29.06 -4.85 -2.16
N THR A 41 29.70 -3.73 -1.76
CA THR A 41 29.03 -2.71 -0.94
C THR A 41 27.91 -1.98 -1.72
N SER A 42 28.12 -1.72 -2.99
CA SER A 42 27.10 -1.11 -3.86
C SER A 42 25.88 -2.00 -4.00
N GLN A 43 26.07 -3.30 -4.22
CA GLN A 43 24.95 -4.27 -4.29
C GLN A 43 24.15 -4.35 -2.99
N GLN A 44 24.82 -4.40 -1.84
CA GLN A 44 24.14 -4.42 -0.55
C GLN A 44 23.31 -3.17 -0.32
N THR A 45 23.84 -2.00 -0.66
CA THR A 45 23.11 -0.72 -0.58
C THR A 45 21.87 -0.73 -1.49
N TRP A 46 22.02 -1.20 -2.72
CA TRP A 46 20.91 -1.30 -3.67
C TRP A 46 19.79 -2.22 -3.16
N LEU A 47 20.13 -3.39 -2.64
CA LEU A 47 19.15 -4.32 -2.06
C LEU A 47 18.41 -3.71 -0.87
N THR A 48 19.10 -2.95 -0.03
CA THR A 48 18.48 -2.25 1.11
C THR A 48 17.50 -1.18 0.65
N MET A 49 17.87 -0.39 -0.35
CA MET A 49 16.99 0.63 -0.93
C MET A 49 15.79 0.00 -1.63
N ALA A 50 16.00 -1.05 -2.43
CA ALA A 50 14.92 -1.77 -3.10
C ALA A 50 13.91 -2.38 -2.11
N ALA A 51 14.37 -2.92 -0.99
CA ALA A 51 13.51 -3.43 0.07
C ALA A 51 12.68 -2.31 0.73
N ALA A 52 13.29 -1.16 1.01
CA ALA A 52 12.59 -0.01 1.56
C ALA A 52 11.55 0.54 0.58
N ASP A 53 11.90 0.65 -0.71
CA ASP A 53 10.99 1.11 -1.76
C ASP A 53 9.81 0.15 -1.93
N ALA A 54 10.02 -1.16 -1.87
CA ALA A 54 8.95 -2.16 -1.92
C ALA A 54 7.97 -2.01 -0.76
N VAL A 55 8.47 -1.80 0.48
CA VAL A 55 7.64 -1.53 1.67
C VAL A 55 6.77 -0.29 1.46
N HIS A 56 7.35 0.80 0.93
CA HIS A 56 6.60 2.02 0.64
C HIS A 56 5.59 1.86 -0.51
N ALA A 57 5.96 1.13 -1.55
CA ALA A 57 5.09 0.87 -2.70
C ALA A 57 3.85 0.05 -2.28
N ASN A 58 4.05 -1.06 -1.55
CA ASN A 58 2.97 -1.90 -1.05
C ASN A 58 2.02 -1.14 -0.12
N ALA A 59 2.56 -0.37 0.82
CA ALA A 59 1.74 0.46 1.71
C ALA A 59 0.94 1.51 0.92
N ARG A 60 1.54 2.14 -0.09
CA ARG A 60 0.89 3.15 -0.93
C ARG A 60 -0.27 2.56 -1.74
N VAL A 61 -0.08 1.40 -2.34
CA VAL A 61 -1.13 0.70 -3.11
C VAL A 61 -2.31 0.37 -2.20
N ALA A 62 -2.04 -0.27 -1.05
CA ALA A 62 -3.06 -0.63 -0.07
C ALA A 62 -3.86 0.59 0.42
N LEU A 63 -3.16 1.61 0.93
CA LEU A 63 -3.79 2.80 1.49
C LEU A 63 -4.53 3.63 0.43
N ARG A 64 -4.04 3.65 -0.81
CA ARG A 64 -4.73 4.34 -1.90
C ARG A 64 -6.04 3.64 -2.25
N ASN A 65 -6.02 2.31 -2.39
CA ASN A 65 -7.23 1.54 -2.68
C ASN A 65 -8.28 1.75 -1.58
N ILE A 66 -7.90 1.58 -0.30
CA ILE A 66 -8.83 1.80 0.82
C ILE A 66 -9.35 3.24 0.84
N ARG A 67 -8.50 4.24 0.60
CA ARG A 67 -8.91 5.65 0.58
C ARG A 67 -9.94 5.92 -0.51
N ASP A 68 -9.71 5.41 -1.71
CA ASP A 68 -10.59 5.65 -2.85
C ASP A 68 -11.97 5.04 -2.58
N GLN A 69 -12.02 3.85 -1.95
CA GLN A 69 -13.27 3.22 -1.52
C GLN A 69 -13.91 3.91 -0.29
N ALA A 70 -13.11 4.42 0.65
CA ALA A 70 -13.61 5.17 1.81
C ALA A 70 -14.30 6.48 1.38
N HIS A 71 -13.77 7.17 0.38
CA HIS A 71 -14.42 8.36 -0.19
C HIS A 71 -15.76 8.06 -0.87
N LEU A 72 -15.95 6.86 -1.36
CA LEU A 72 -17.21 6.42 -1.96
C LEU A 72 -18.17 5.82 -0.92
N ALA A 73 -17.69 5.46 0.28
CA ALA A 73 -18.49 4.80 1.30
C ALA A 73 -19.76 5.61 1.65
N GLY A 74 -20.93 4.97 1.53
CA GLY A 74 -22.23 5.61 1.73
C GLY A 74 -22.74 6.43 0.53
N ALA A 75 -22.04 6.43 -0.60
CA ALA A 75 -22.54 7.09 -1.81
C ALA A 75 -23.91 6.52 -2.22
N ALA A 76 -24.83 7.42 -2.52
CA ALA A 76 -26.18 7.11 -2.96
C ALA A 76 -26.30 7.17 -4.48
N TYR A 77 -27.20 6.40 -5.02
CA TYR A 77 -27.60 6.47 -6.41
C TYR A 77 -28.86 7.33 -6.57
N LEU A 78 -28.84 8.22 -7.54
CA LEU A 78 -29.97 9.08 -7.85
C LEU A 78 -30.61 8.64 -9.16
N THR A 79 -31.89 8.21 -9.11
CA THR A 79 -32.71 8.00 -10.30
C THR A 79 -33.66 9.16 -10.46
N ALA A 80 -33.63 9.76 -11.65
CA ALA A 80 -34.65 10.73 -12.04
C ALA A 80 -35.78 9.98 -12.75
N ASP A 81 -36.99 10.11 -12.25
CA ASP A 81 -38.18 9.56 -12.87
C ASP A 81 -39.08 10.72 -13.34
N ASN A 82 -39.41 10.71 -14.60
CA ASN A 82 -40.28 11.73 -15.20
C ASN A 82 -41.54 11.06 -15.72
N HIS A 83 -42.52 10.87 -14.83
CA HIS A 83 -43.81 10.33 -15.17
C HIS A 83 -44.88 11.44 -15.24
N ALA A 84 -45.49 11.60 -16.40
CA ALA A 84 -46.65 12.48 -16.61
C ALA A 84 -46.42 13.95 -16.18
N GLY A 85 -45.22 14.50 -16.41
CA GLY A 85 -44.91 15.90 -16.10
C GLY A 85 -44.48 16.14 -14.64
N ASN A 86 -44.46 15.10 -13.80
CA ASN A 86 -43.93 15.19 -12.45
C ASN A 86 -42.49 14.65 -12.42
N PHE A 87 -41.56 15.54 -12.15
CA PHE A 87 -40.15 15.18 -11.94
C PHE A 87 -39.97 14.74 -10.50
N SER A 88 -39.56 13.47 -10.30
CA SER A 88 -39.20 12.94 -8.99
C SER A 88 -37.78 12.38 -9.01
N VAL A 89 -37.02 12.64 -7.95
CA VAL A 89 -35.69 12.07 -7.74
C VAL A 89 -35.78 11.04 -6.63
N ARG A 90 -35.50 9.80 -6.97
CA ARG A 90 -35.34 8.74 -5.97
C ARG A 90 -33.86 8.63 -5.58
N VAL A 91 -33.60 8.67 -4.28
CA VAL A 91 -32.29 8.44 -3.69
C VAL A 91 -32.24 7.01 -3.20
N SER A 92 -31.37 6.19 -3.75
CA SER A 92 -31.14 4.81 -3.28
C SER A 92 -29.78 4.74 -2.60
N ARG A 93 -29.74 4.30 -1.35
CA ARG A 93 -28.53 4.12 -0.54
C ARG A 93 -28.30 2.63 -0.28
N SER A 94 -27.06 2.22 -0.01
CA SER A 94 -26.78 0.82 0.34
C SER A 94 -27.51 0.41 1.63
N GLU A 95 -27.76 1.36 2.51
CA GLU A 95 -28.51 1.18 3.75
C GLU A 95 -29.99 0.83 3.51
N ASP A 96 -30.60 1.29 2.39
CA ASP A 96 -31.96 0.96 2.00
C ASP A 96 -32.14 -0.54 1.68
N THR A 97 -31.04 -1.24 1.38
CA THR A 97 -31.03 -2.71 1.19
C THR A 97 -30.70 -3.48 2.47
N GLY A 98 -30.62 -2.80 3.61
CA GLY A 98 -30.22 -3.40 4.90
C GLY A 98 -28.72 -3.67 5.02
N GLN A 99 -27.91 -3.12 4.10
CA GLN A 99 -26.46 -3.29 4.09
C GLN A 99 -25.77 -2.02 4.60
N ALA A 100 -25.02 -2.13 5.67
CA ALA A 100 -24.26 -1.00 6.22
C ALA A 100 -23.19 -0.54 5.23
N ALA A 101 -23.10 0.79 5.03
CA ALA A 101 -22.06 1.42 4.21
C ALA A 101 -20.66 1.34 4.85
N LEU A 102 -20.60 1.16 6.15
CA LEU A 102 -19.38 0.97 6.91
C LEU A 102 -19.61 -0.14 7.94
N ALA A 103 -18.71 -1.10 7.98
CA ALA A 103 -18.64 -2.11 9.02
C ALA A 103 -17.19 -2.46 9.32
N GLY A 104 -16.94 -3.06 10.45
CA GLY A 104 -15.62 -3.54 10.83
C GLY A 104 -15.70 -4.56 11.93
N VAL A 105 -14.68 -5.40 11.99
CA VAL A 105 -14.45 -6.34 13.08
C VAL A 105 -13.12 -5.99 13.71
N ASN A 106 -13.13 -5.80 15.03
CA ASN A 106 -11.89 -5.57 15.78
C ASN A 106 -11.35 -6.93 16.25
N GLY A 107 -10.06 -7.14 16.05
CA GLY A 107 -9.42 -8.37 16.46
C GLY A 107 -7.90 -8.28 16.40
N ASN A 108 -7.25 -9.41 16.66
CA ASN A 108 -5.82 -9.53 16.41
C ASN A 108 -5.55 -9.42 14.90
N ALA A 109 -4.31 -9.15 14.53
CA ALA A 109 -3.86 -8.88 13.16
C ALA A 109 -4.45 -9.77 12.03
N SER A 110 -4.99 -10.93 12.34
CA SER A 110 -5.63 -11.86 11.38
C SER A 110 -7.16 -11.80 11.36
N VAL A 111 -7.79 -11.10 12.30
CA VAL A 111 -9.25 -11.03 12.46
C VAL A 111 -9.80 -9.64 12.17
N GLU A 112 -8.93 -8.63 12.21
CA GLU A 112 -9.31 -7.26 11.87
C GLU A 112 -9.84 -7.19 10.43
N SER A 113 -11.02 -6.61 10.25
CA SER A 113 -11.57 -6.36 8.92
C SER A 113 -12.23 -5.00 8.84
N LEU A 114 -12.24 -4.45 7.63
CA LEU A 114 -12.89 -3.19 7.27
C LEU A 114 -13.78 -3.44 6.06
N THR A 115 -15.07 -3.20 6.19
CA THR A 115 -16.02 -3.25 5.07
C THR A 115 -16.45 -1.84 4.69
N LEU A 116 -16.29 -1.50 3.41
CA LEU A 116 -16.69 -0.23 2.80
C LEU A 116 -17.71 -0.49 1.72
N GLY A 117 -18.93 0.05 1.89
CA GLY A 117 -20.04 -0.14 0.97
C GLY A 117 -20.47 1.17 0.32
N HIS A 118 -20.78 1.12 -0.96
CA HIS A 118 -21.35 2.24 -1.69
C HIS A 118 -22.31 1.75 -2.78
N TRP A 119 -23.20 2.62 -3.20
CA TRP A 119 -24.09 2.38 -4.32
C TRP A 119 -23.56 3.08 -5.56
N HIS A 120 -23.52 2.39 -6.69
CA HIS A 120 -23.02 2.97 -7.93
C HIS A 120 -23.99 2.78 -9.10
N ALA A 121 -24.03 3.78 -10.00
CA ALA A 121 -25.00 3.81 -11.09
C ALA A 121 -24.66 2.84 -12.24
N LEU A 122 -23.45 2.86 -12.71
CA LEU A 122 -22.94 2.04 -13.81
C LEU A 122 -21.42 1.98 -13.65
N ASP A 123 -20.81 0.84 -13.95
CA ASP A 123 -19.36 0.65 -13.93
C ASP A 123 -18.69 0.87 -12.56
N ALA A 124 -19.38 0.52 -11.46
CA ALA A 124 -18.74 0.49 -10.14
C ALA A 124 -17.52 -0.43 -10.19
N ILE A 125 -16.39 0.12 -9.81
CA ILE A 125 -15.16 -0.66 -9.68
C ILE A 125 -15.03 -1.11 -8.22
N ASP A 126 -14.99 -2.42 -8.01
CA ASP A 126 -14.72 -2.99 -6.70
C ASP A 126 -13.24 -2.83 -6.31
N CYS A 127 -12.86 -3.29 -5.11
CA CYS A 127 -11.48 -3.21 -4.66
C CYS A 127 -10.50 -4.05 -5.48
N GLN A 128 -10.99 -4.98 -6.29
CA GLN A 128 -10.20 -5.85 -7.17
C GLN A 128 -10.09 -5.31 -8.60
N GLY A 129 -10.79 -4.21 -8.90
CA GLY A 129 -10.84 -3.62 -10.23
C GLY A 129 -11.88 -4.23 -11.17
N ASN A 130 -12.78 -5.10 -10.65
CA ASN A 130 -13.87 -5.63 -11.45
C ASN A 130 -14.98 -4.58 -11.60
N THR A 131 -15.55 -4.49 -12.78
CA THR A 131 -16.70 -3.62 -13.06
C THR A 131 -18.00 -4.42 -12.95
N GLY A 132 -18.96 -3.92 -12.19
CA GLY A 132 -20.30 -4.48 -12.10
C GLY A 132 -21.11 -4.19 -13.38
N SER A 133 -21.90 -5.18 -13.83
CA SER A 133 -22.68 -5.06 -15.08
C SER A 133 -24.05 -4.36 -14.91
N SER A 134 -24.42 -3.94 -13.71
CA SER A 134 -25.73 -3.28 -13.45
C SER A 134 -25.69 -2.55 -12.11
N HIS A 135 -26.60 -1.63 -11.90
CA HIS A 135 -26.87 -0.81 -10.71
C HIS A 135 -26.83 -1.60 -9.38
N THR A 136 -25.65 -2.05 -8.99
CA THR A 136 -25.44 -2.88 -7.82
C THR A 136 -24.64 -2.15 -6.77
N SER A 137 -24.93 -2.45 -5.51
CA SER A 137 -24.07 -2.00 -4.41
C SER A 137 -22.78 -2.81 -4.41
N VAL A 138 -21.67 -2.13 -4.22
CA VAL A 138 -20.34 -2.73 -3.99
C VAL A 138 -20.09 -2.74 -2.48
N ARG A 139 -19.60 -3.85 -1.95
CA ARG A 139 -19.19 -3.99 -0.54
C ARG A 139 -17.83 -4.62 -0.45
N ASN A 140 -16.82 -3.79 -0.41
CA ASN A 140 -15.43 -4.18 -0.31
C ASN A 140 -15.05 -4.51 1.12
N ASP A 141 -14.67 -5.75 1.37
CA ASP A 141 -14.16 -6.21 2.65
C ASP A 141 -12.66 -6.43 2.59
N TYR A 142 -11.94 -5.75 3.47
CA TYR A 142 -10.48 -5.75 3.57
C TYR A 142 -10.06 -6.50 4.82
N LYS A 143 -9.10 -7.40 4.69
CA LYS A 143 -8.48 -8.09 5.83
C LYS A 143 -7.06 -8.53 5.50
N ARG A 144 -6.25 -8.70 6.53
CA ARG A 144 -4.98 -9.37 6.41
C ARG A 144 -5.16 -10.88 6.38
N ASN A 145 -4.48 -11.57 5.46
CA ASN A 145 -4.48 -13.02 5.41
C ASN A 145 -3.26 -13.63 6.17
N THR A 146 -3.21 -14.95 6.23
CA THR A 146 -2.11 -15.69 6.91
C THR A 146 -0.77 -15.58 6.18
N HIS A 147 -0.75 -15.19 4.90
CA HIS A 147 0.45 -15.00 4.09
C HIS A 147 1.05 -13.59 4.23
N GLN A 148 0.60 -12.81 5.23
CA GLN A 148 1.01 -11.42 5.42
C GLN A 148 0.67 -10.53 4.22
N GLU A 149 -0.49 -10.71 3.64
CA GLU A 149 -1.00 -9.88 2.55
C GLU A 149 -2.27 -9.16 3.01
N LEU A 150 -2.41 -7.87 2.65
CA LEU A 150 -3.71 -7.23 2.70
C LEU A 150 -4.50 -7.69 1.48
N SER A 151 -5.63 -8.31 1.71
CA SER A 151 -6.51 -8.82 0.67
C SER A 151 -7.89 -8.21 0.76
N CYS A 152 -8.57 -8.15 -0.35
CA CYS A 152 -9.96 -7.70 -0.41
C CYS A 152 -10.83 -8.59 -1.30
N LYS A 153 -12.14 -8.48 -1.07
CA LYS A 153 -13.17 -9.03 -1.95
C LYS A 153 -14.42 -8.15 -1.93
N ASP A 154 -15.20 -8.18 -3.00
CA ASP A 154 -16.57 -7.67 -2.96
C ASP A 154 -17.50 -8.74 -2.38
N LEU A 155 -18.19 -8.41 -1.27
CA LEU A 155 -19.14 -9.30 -0.60
C LEU A 155 -20.44 -9.47 -1.39
N ASN A 156 -20.77 -8.56 -2.28
CA ASN A 156 -21.98 -8.60 -3.09
C ASN A 156 -21.79 -9.34 -4.41
N LEU A 157 -20.54 -9.60 -4.81
CA LEU A 157 -20.27 -10.34 -6.03
C LEU A 157 -20.27 -11.86 -5.73
N PRO A 158 -21.19 -12.63 -6.35
CA PRO A 158 -21.23 -14.08 -6.17
C PRO A 158 -19.89 -14.71 -6.57
N ASN A 159 -19.40 -15.65 -5.76
CA ASN A 159 -18.13 -16.36 -5.98
C ASN A 159 -16.86 -15.47 -5.91
N SER A 160 -16.95 -14.22 -5.44
CA SER A 160 -15.79 -13.41 -5.18
C SER A 160 -14.89 -14.05 -4.11
N THR A 161 -13.60 -14.12 -4.38
CA THR A 161 -12.58 -14.62 -3.46
C THR A 161 -11.65 -13.48 -3.05
N TYR A 162 -11.02 -13.60 -1.88
CA TYR A 162 -10.03 -12.60 -1.47
C TYR A 162 -8.82 -12.63 -2.40
N GLN A 163 -8.49 -11.47 -2.94
CA GLN A 163 -7.27 -11.28 -3.73
C GLN A 163 -6.32 -10.34 -2.99
N ALA A 164 -5.03 -10.64 -3.07
CA ALA A 164 -3.98 -9.83 -2.47
C ALA A 164 -3.87 -8.48 -3.18
N LEU A 165 -3.90 -7.39 -2.40
CA LEU A 165 -3.67 -6.02 -2.86
C LEU A 165 -2.24 -5.57 -2.59
N ALA A 166 -1.67 -6.01 -1.46
CA ALA A 166 -0.33 -5.65 -1.03
C ALA A 166 0.28 -6.76 -0.19
N GLU A 167 1.55 -7.02 -0.44
CA GLU A 167 2.35 -8.04 0.25
C GLU A 167 3.13 -7.45 1.43
N GLY A 168 3.58 -8.31 2.33
CA GLY A 168 4.40 -7.94 3.48
C GLY A 168 3.63 -7.22 4.58
N VAL A 169 2.30 -7.23 4.56
CA VAL A 169 1.47 -6.62 5.60
C VAL A 169 1.44 -7.51 6.84
N GLU A 170 2.18 -7.12 7.87
CA GLU A 170 2.28 -7.85 9.14
C GLU A 170 1.16 -7.48 10.11
N ASP A 171 0.64 -6.25 10.03
CA ASP A 171 -0.45 -5.79 10.87
C ASP A 171 -1.36 -4.84 10.10
N PHE A 172 -2.65 -4.93 10.38
CA PHE A 172 -3.72 -4.11 9.83
C PHE A 172 -4.67 -3.76 10.95
N GLN A 173 -4.81 -2.46 11.27
CA GLN A 173 -5.67 -1.97 12.34
C GLN A 173 -6.50 -0.80 11.84
N VAL A 174 -7.75 -0.71 12.30
CA VAL A 174 -8.67 0.34 11.93
C VAL A 174 -9.28 0.98 13.18
N GLN A 175 -9.24 2.31 13.23
CA GLN A 175 -9.96 3.09 14.23
C GLN A 175 -11.01 3.96 13.54
N TYR A 176 -12.09 4.24 14.25
CA TYR A 176 -13.28 4.90 13.77
C TYR A 176 -13.51 6.18 14.55
N ALA A 177 -13.58 7.31 13.88
CA ALA A 177 -13.90 8.62 14.46
C ALA A 177 -15.41 8.76 14.57
N GLN A 178 -15.99 8.34 15.70
CA GLN A 178 -17.42 8.45 15.94
C GLN A 178 -17.77 9.83 16.53
N ALA A 179 -18.72 10.52 15.88
CA ALA A 179 -19.30 11.75 16.40
C ALA A 179 -20.30 11.44 17.51
N ASN A 180 -20.29 12.26 18.54
CA ASN A 180 -21.36 12.28 19.54
C ASN A 180 -22.28 13.46 19.22
N PRO A 181 -23.54 13.22 18.78
CA PRO A 181 -24.45 14.29 18.39
C PRO A 181 -24.89 15.19 19.56
N ILE A 182 -24.77 14.70 20.80
CA ILE A 182 -25.19 15.45 22.00
C ILE A 182 -24.09 16.43 22.44
N THR A 183 -22.83 15.97 22.41
CA THR A 183 -21.69 16.76 22.92
C THR A 183 -20.89 17.44 21.82
N SER A 184 -21.22 17.21 20.54
CA SER A 184 -20.48 17.70 19.38
C SER A 184 -18.98 17.35 19.42
N THR A 185 -18.64 16.21 20.04
CA THR A 185 -17.25 15.73 20.16
C THR A 185 -17.04 14.52 19.27
N VAL A 186 -15.80 14.36 18.80
CA VAL A 186 -15.38 13.18 18.01
C VAL A 186 -14.44 12.34 18.85
N GLN A 187 -14.69 11.04 18.91
CA GLN A 187 -13.85 10.09 19.63
C GLN A 187 -13.37 8.98 18.71
N TRP A 188 -12.09 8.65 18.81
CA TRP A 188 -11.52 7.49 18.13
C TRP A 188 -11.85 6.21 18.91
N LYS A 189 -12.40 5.23 18.22
CA LYS A 189 -12.87 3.97 18.78
C LYS A 189 -12.48 2.80 17.90
N THR A 190 -12.29 1.64 18.50
CA THR A 190 -12.20 0.37 17.76
C THR A 190 -13.59 -0.07 17.29
N ALA A 191 -13.67 -0.97 16.31
CA ALA A 191 -14.97 -1.43 15.77
C ALA A 191 -15.92 -1.93 16.85
N SER A 192 -15.41 -2.65 17.87
CA SER A 192 -16.22 -3.17 18.99
C SER A 192 -16.74 -2.09 19.94
N GLN A 193 -16.14 -0.91 19.96
CA GLN A 193 -16.52 0.22 20.80
C GLN A 193 -17.47 1.21 20.10
N VAL A 194 -17.57 1.11 18.76
CA VAL A 194 -18.49 1.94 17.98
C VAL A 194 -19.92 1.48 18.25
N THR A 195 -20.75 2.38 18.74
CA THR A 195 -22.16 2.11 19.03
C THR A 195 -23.07 2.25 17.82
N ASP A 196 -22.68 3.14 16.89
CA ASP A 196 -23.42 3.41 15.66
C ASP A 196 -22.44 3.79 14.54
N MET A 197 -22.31 2.88 13.57
CA MET A 197 -21.44 3.08 12.41
C MET A 197 -21.93 4.21 11.48
N THR A 198 -23.19 4.62 11.61
CA THR A 198 -23.72 5.74 10.82
C THR A 198 -23.20 7.10 11.29
N GLN A 199 -22.69 7.19 12.50
CA GLN A 199 -22.12 8.40 13.09
C GLN A 199 -20.60 8.49 12.92
N VAL A 200 -19.98 7.56 12.20
CA VAL A 200 -18.55 7.60 11.94
C VAL A 200 -18.25 8.56 10.80
N LEU A 201 -17.43 9.57 11.04
CA LEU A 201 -17.05 10.61 10.09
C LEU A 201 -15.75 10.30 9.34
N ALA A 202 -14.86 9.57 9.98
CA ALA A 202 -13.56 9.21 9.42
C ALA A 202 -13.09 7.86 9.98
N ILE A 203 -12.19 7.24 9.24
CA ILE A 203 -11.45 6.06 9.70
C ILE A 203 -9.95 6.39 9.71
N GLU A 204 -9.22 5.87 10.70
CA GLU A 204 -7.77 5.80 10.66
C GLU A 204 -7.37 4.37 10.37
N VAL A 205 -6.63 4.19 9.28
CA VAL A 205 -6.06 2.91 8.88
C VAL A 205 -4.59 2.91 9.21
N CYS A 206 -4.17 1.90 9.96
CA CYS A 206 -2.78 1.62 10.25
C CYS A 206 -2.35 0.32 9.56
N LEU A 207 -1.24 0.39 8.83
CA LEU A 207 -0.58 -0.76 8.20
C LEU A 207 0.86 -0.85 8.70
N ARG A 208 1.27 -2.01 9.20
CA ARG A 208 2.65 -2.36 9.39
C ARG A 208 3.10 -3.24 8.23
N VAL A 209 4.05 -2.75 7.44
CA VAL A 209 4.55 -3.44 6.25
C VAL A 209 6.02 -3.76 6.42
N ALA A 210 6.41 -4.98 6.06
CA ALA A 210 7.77 -5.47 6.09
C ALA A 210 8.23 -5.90 4.69
N SER A 211 9.54 -5.87 4.45
CA SER A 211 10.11 -6.46 3.25
C SER A 211 9.93 -7.98 3.25
N LEU A 212 9.78 -8.58 2.08
CA LEU A 212 9.61 -10.04 1.95
C LEU A 212 10.87 -10.80 2.38
N HIS A 213 12.03 -10.21 2.13
CA HIS A 213 13.33 -10.80 2.43
C HIS A 213 14.08 -10.00 3.50
N THR A 214 14.99 -10.68 4.18
CA THR A 214 15.95 -10.05 5.10
C THR A 214 16.93 -9.19 4.31
N VAL A 215 17.37 -8.09 4.91
CA VAL A 215 18.31 -7.14 4.34
C VAL A 215 19.51 -7.03 5.27
N HIS A 216 20.70 -7.08 4.70
CA HIS A 216 21.92 -6.92 5.47
C HIS A 216 22.08 -5.47 5.96
N ASN A 217 22.64 -5.29 7.16
CA ASN A 217 22.98 -3.99 7.76
C ASN A 217 21.80 -3.07 8.13
N ILE A 218 20.58 -3.59 8.28
CA ILE A 218 19.53 -2.83 8.95
C ILE A 218 19.88 -2.70 10.43
N GLN A 219 19.90 -1.46 10.92
CA GLN A 219 20.06 -1.19 12.35
C GLN A 219 18.69 -1.13 13.02
N PRO A 220 18.54 -1.68 14.24
CA PRO A 220 17.31 -1.52 15.01
C PRO A 220 17.05 -0.03 15.25
N ASN A 221 15.83 0.41 14.99
CA ASN A 221 15.41 1.78 15.29
C ASN A 221 14.33 1.74 16.37
N PRO A 222 14.68 2.03 17.65
CA PRO A 222 13.74 1.97 18.76
C PRO A 222 12.64 3.03 18.70
N LYS A 223 12.74 3.99 17.77
CA LYS A 223 11.71 5.01 17.54
C LYS A 223 10.58 4.54 16.62
N LEU A 224 10.77 3.38 15.96
CA LEU A 224 9.73 2.82 15.10
C LEU A 224 8.86 1.89 15.93
N THR A 225 7.58 2.22 16.02
CA THR A 225 6.57 1.43 16.71
C THR A 225 5.57 0.83 15.73
N GLY A 226 4.86 -0.21 16.14
CA GLY A 226 3.77 -0.83 15.41
C GLY A 226 2.47 -0.03 15.46
N CYS A 227 1.36 -0.64 15.06
CA CYS A 227 0.05 0.02 15.01
C CYS A 227 -0.54 0.28 16.40
N GLN A 228 -0.16 -0.49 17.40
CA GLN A 228 -0.57 -0.36 18.80
C GLN A 228 0.58 0.16 19.69
N ASP A 229 1.52 0.89 19.09
CA ASP A 229 2.72 1.45 19.72
C ASP A 229 3.68 0.41 20.32
N GLU A 230 3.52 -0.86 19.95
CA GLU A 230 4.41 -1.96 20.32
C GLU A 230 5.78 -1.82 19.63
N ALA A 231 6.82 -2.36 20.28
CA ALA A 231 8.16 -2.40 19.69
C ALA A 231 8.19 -3.33 18.47
N LEU A 232 8.86 -2.89 17.41
CA LEU A 232 8.98 -3.71 16.20
C LEU A 232 10.01 -4.83 16.41
N PRO A 233 9.74 -6.06 15.92
CA PRO A 233 10.70 -7.15 15.97
C PRO A 233 11.91 -6.83 15.08
N PHE A 234 13.08 -7.24 15.54
CA PHE A 234 14.33 -7.12 14.78
C PHE A 234 14.75 -8.50 14.26
N ASP A 235 14.47 -8.76 13.00
CA ASP A 235 14.77 -10.02 12.31
C ASP A 235 15.51 -9.80 10.98
N GLY A 236 16.08 -8.61 10.78
CA GLY A 236 16.77 -8.24 9.55
C GLY A 236 15.85 -7.83 8.41
N ARG A 237 14.53 -7.71 8.62
CA ARG A 237 13.59 -7.19 7.60
C ARG A 237 13.40 -5.68 7.74
N ALA A 238 13.32 -4.99 6.60
CA ALA A 238 12.92 -3.59 6.58
C ALA A 238 11.43 -3.48 6.95
N ARG A 239 11.10 -2.68 7.97
CA ARG A 239 9.72 -2.48 8.44
C ARG A 239 9.37 -1.02 8.55
N ARG A 240 8.10 -0.71 8.26
CA ARG A 240 7.55 0.62 8.50
C ARG A 240 6.07 0.54 8.81
N THR A 241 5.65 1.42 9.73
CA THR A 241 4.24 1.61 10.08
C THR A 241 3.73 2.86 9.38
N PHE A 242 2.56 2.74 8.76
CA PHE A 242 1.88 3.80 8.04
C PHE A 242 0.50 4.01 8.66
N LYS A 243 0.23 5.20 9.16
CA LYS A 243 -1.09 5.61 9.68
C LYS A 243 -1.68 6.66 8.74
N ARG A 244 -2.96 6.50 8.37
CA ARG A 244 -3.68 7.43 7.49
C ARG A 244 -5.11 7.60 7.94
N VAL A 245 -5.50 8.85 8.14
CA VAL A 245 -6.89 9.24 8.36
C VAL A 245 -7.56 9.48 7.02
N MET A 246 -8.76 8.93 6.85
CA MET A 246 -9.58 9.02 5.64
C MET A 246 -11.00 9.43 6.05
N THR A 247 -11.49 10.54 5.49
CA THR A 247 -12.85 11.02 5.75
C THR A 247 -13.87 10.27 4.91
N LEU A 248 -15.03 10.00 5.48
CA LEU A 248 -16.16 9.35 4.81
C LEU A 248 -17.07 10.46 4.25
N ARG A 249 -16.89 10.79 2.99
CA ARG A 249 -17.46 11.98 2.35
C ARG A 249 -18.99 12.05 2.35
N GLN A 250 -19.67 10.91 2.36
CA GLN A 250 -21.13 10.84 2.24
C GLN A 250 -21.88 11.05 3.58
N ARG A 251 -21.17 11.38 4.64
CA ARG A 251 -21.74 11.59 5.96
C ARG A 251 -21.69 13.03 6.47
N GLU A 252 -21.38 13.97 5.56
CA GLU A 252 -21.36 15.41 5.86
C GLU A 252 -22.72 15.99 6.34
N GLY A 253 -23.81 15.22 6.22
CA GLY A 253 -25.13 15.64 6.73
C GLY A 253 -25.35 15.41 8.23
N VAL A 254 -24.38 14.88 8.96
CA VAL A 254 -24.46 14.61 10.41
C VAL A 254 -23.70 15.67 11.23
N MET A 255 -23.27 16.75 10.62
CA MET A 255 -22.78 17.87 11.43
C MET A 255 -23.96 18.57 12.11
N PRO A 256 -23.81 18.83 13.42
CA PRO A 256 -24.83 19.51 14.23
C PRO A 256 -25.04 20.95 13.78
#